data_d9c68b205dbc8e87c917e71bac21e322
#
_entry.id   d9c68b205dbc8e87c917e71bac21e322
#
_cell.length_a   1.000
_cell.length_b   1.000
_cell.length_c   1.000
_cell.angle_alpha   90.00
_cell.angle_beta   90.00
_cell.angle_gamma   90.00
#
_symmetry.space_group_name_H-M   'P 1'
#
loop_
_entity.id
_entity.type
_entity.pdbx_description
1 polymer ?
#
loop_
_entity_poly.entity_id
_entity_poly.type
_entity_poly.pdbx_seq_one_letter_code
_entity_poly.pdbx_strand_id
1 'polypeptide(L)'
;MKATRKDIITLPHDSLRERSKRVGLISDEITDIIDQMVEATIDWESHREHELGVALAAVQINVLYRIVIIRHNLENKEDKRFDYFINPEITKREGPIIEDFEGCLSIKDVYGKVPRHHKVKVKALDASGTPIRLTAEGFLARVLQHEIDHTNGQLYIDHIKDNPDAFYKLTDKGELEAIDYEATIKNSRILW
;
A
#
# COMPACT_ATOMS: atom_id res chain seq x y z
N MET A 1 7.62 -5.75 21.74
CA MET A 1 8.50 -6.51 20.79
C MET A 1 8.58 -5.67 19.53
N LYS A 2 9.72 -5.65 18.86
CA LYS A 2 9.90 -4.92 17.62
C LYS A 2 9.14 -5.66 16.49
N ALA A 3 8.33 -4.93 15.71
CA ALA A 3 7.64 -5.51 14.59
C ALA A 3 8.59 -5.86 13.44
N THR A 4 8.25 -6.88 12.66
CA THR A 4 9.08 -7.42 11.59
C THR A 4 8.23 -7.68 10.34
N ARG A 5 8.87 -8.01 9.23
CA ARG A 5 8.17 -8.42 7.98
C ARG A 5 7.22 -9.61 8.16
N LYS A 6 7.38 -10.40 9.25
CA LYS A 6 6.50 -11.54 9.54
C LYS A 6 5.13 -11.11 10.07
N ASP A 7 5.05 -9.87 10.55
CA ASP A 7 3.80 -9.27 11.00
C ASP A 7 2.98 -8.73 9.83
N ILE A 8 3.60 -8.60 8.64
CA ILE A 8 2.89 -8.24 7.40
C ILE A 8 2.15 -9.47 6.90
N ILE A 9 0.81 -9.42 6.99
CA ILE A 9 -0.07 -10.46 6.46
C ILE A 9 -0.10 -10.41 4.93
N THR A 10 -0.22 -11.60 4.32
CA THR A 10 -0.25 -11.75 2.87
C THR A 10 -1.52 -12.47 2.43
N LEU A 11 -1.92 -12.29 1.16
CA LEU A 11 -3.01 -13.06 0.59
C LEU A 11 -2.75 -14.58 0.74
N PRO A 12 -3.79 -15.36 1.07
CA PRO A 12 -5.23 -15.00 1.10
C PRO A 12 -5.78 -14.67 2.51
N HIS A 13 -5.10 -13.86 3.31
CA HIS A 13 -5.58 -13.48 4.65
C HIS A 13 -6.84 -12.60 4.55
N ASP A 14 -7.94 -12.99 5.20
CA ASP A 14 -9.26 -12.39 5.08
C ASP A 14 -9.28 -10.90 5.47
N SER A 15 -8.52 -10.50 6.49
CA SER A 15 -8.46 -9.11 6.94
C SER A 15 -8.07 -8.12 5.84
N LEU A 16 -7.29 -8.55 4.84
CA LEU A 16 -6.93 -7.69 3.69
C LEU A 16 -8.15 -7.29 2.84
N ARG A 17 -9.27 -8.00 2.99
CA ARG A 17 -10.55 -7.72 2.31
C ARG A 17 -11.55 -6.99 3.21
N GLU A 18 -11.20 -6.76 4.47
CA GLU A 18 -12.07 -6.07 5.39
C GLU A 18 -11.92 -4.54 5.31
N ARG A 19 -13.04 -3.85 5.54
CA ARG A 19 -13.04 -2.40 5.62
C ARG A 19 -12.56 -1.95 6.99
N SER A 20 -11.49 -1.15 7.02
CA SER A 20 -10.93 -0.57 8.23
C SER A 20 -11.85 0.48 8.87
N LYS A 21 -11.86 0.51 10.20
CA LYS A 21 -12.62 1.46 11.03
C LYS A 21 -11.88 2.79 11.12
N ARG A 22 -12.63 3.87 11.33
CA ARG A 22 -12.02 5.18 11.62
C ARG A 22 -11.40 5.16 13.03
N VAL A 23 -10.25 5.78 13.17
CA VAL A 23 -9.65 6.12 14.46
C VAL A 23 -10.49 7.26 15.08
N GLY A 24 -11.02 7.05 16.27
CA GLY A 24 -11.81 8.06 16.98
C GLY A 24 -10.93 9.00 17.80
N LEU A 25 -10.03 8.43 18.59
CA LEU A 25 -9.06 9.14 19.42
C LEU A 25 -7.65 8.68 19.09
N ILE A 26 -6.73 9.61 18.92
CA ILE A 26 -5.32 9.30 18.75
C ILE A 26 -4.72 9.15 20.15
N SER A 27 -4.45 7.92 20.53
CA SER A 27 -3.88 7.50 21.81
C SER A 27 -2.47 6.93 21.60
N ASP A 28 -1.79 6.60 22.70
CA ASP A 28 -0.51 5.90 22.65
C ASP A 28 -0.60 4.58 21.86
N GLU A 29 -1.74 3.87 21.95
CA GLU A 29 -2.01 2.67 21.13
C GLU A 29 -1.91 2.95 19.63
N ILE A 30 -2.44 4.08 19.16
CA ILE A 30 -2.37 4.46 17.74
C ILE A 30 -0.93 4.78 17.34
N THR A 31 -0.18 5.44 18.23
CA THR A 31 1.25 5.72 18.01
C THR A 31 2.06 4.43 17.95
N ASP A 32 1.82 3.50 18.86
CA ASP A 32 2.47 2.18 18.87
C ASP A 32 2.18 1.38 17.58
N ILE A 33 0.96 1.46 17.06
CA ILE A 33 0.60 0.84 15.77
C ILE A 33 1.40 1.47 14.63
N ILE A 34 1.52 2.79 14.60
CA ILE A 34 2.29 3.50 13.57
C ILE A 34 3.77 3.08 13.63
N ASP A 35 4.35 3.00 14.83
CA ASP A 35 5.74 2.56 15.02
C ASP A 35 5.94 1.12 14.54
N GLN A 36 5.01 0.21 14.83
CA GLN A 36 5.03 -1.16 14.32
C GLN A 36 4.96 -1.22 12.79
N MET A 37 4.13 -0.39 12.17
CA MET A 37 4.03 -0.29 10.71
C MET A 37 5.37 0.13 10.10
N VAL A 38 6.02 1.15 10.66
CA VAL A 38 7.35 1.62 10.21
C VAL A 38 8.40 0.53 10.36
N GLU A 39 8.47 -0.10 11.54
CA GLU A 39 9.43 -1.18 11.82
C GLU A 39 9.27 -2.36 10.85
N ALA A 40 8.03 -2.83 10.66
CA ALA A 40 7.73 -3.94 9.74
C ALA A 40 8.10 -3.61 8.30
N THR A 41 7.84 -2.37 7.85
CA THR A 41 8.19 -1.91 6.50
C THR A 41 9.70 -1.86 6.29
N ILE A 42 10.46 -1.33 7.26
CA ILE A 42 11.93 -1.27 7.19
C ILE A 42 12.54 -2.67 7.24
N ASP A 43 12.04 -3.56 8.10
CA ASP A 43 12.52 -4.95 8.15
C ASP A 43 12.19 -5.70 6.84
N TRP A 44 11.03 -5.48 6.25
CA TRP A 44 10.67 -6.05 4.96
C TRP A 44 11.66 -5.61 3.87
N GLU A 45 11.92 -4.32 3.77
CA GLU A 45 12.87 -3.74 2.81
C GLU A 45 14.28 -4.30 2.94
N SER A 46 14.75 -4.53 4.18
CA SER A 46 16.10 -5.04 4.44
C SER A 46 16.34 -6.45 3.91
N HIS A 47 15.27 -7.16 3.51
CA HIS A 47 15.31 -8.50 2.95
C HIS A 47 14.93 -8.53 1.45
N ARG A 48 14.87 -7.36 0.81
CA ARG A 48 14.50 -7.18 -0.59
C ARG A 48 15.55 -6.31 -1.31
N GLU A 49 16.31 -6.92 -2.20
CA GLU A 49 17.43 -6.25 -2.86
C GLU A 49 16.98 -5.15 -3.82
N HIS A 50 15.92 -5.43 -4.60
CA HIS A 50 15.44 -4.58 -5.68
C HIS A 50 14.15 -3.82 -5.36
N GLU A 51 13.68 -3.86 -4.12
CA GLU A 51 12.41 -3.28 -3.74
C GLU A 51 12.58 -2.26 -2.59
N LEU A 52 11.74 -1.24 -2.61
CA LEU A 52 11.67 -0.22 -1.58
C LEU A 52 10.34 -0.35 -0.83
N GLY A 53 10.38 -0.35 0.50
CA GLY A 53 9.19 -0.22 1.35
C GLY A 53 8.69 1.22 1.32
N VAL A 54 7.82 1.52 0.35
CA VAL A 54 7.34 2.88 0.08
C VAL A 54 6.25 3.28 1.05
N ALA A 55 5.31 2.37 1.34
CA ALA A 55 4.13 2.66 2.15
C ALA A 55 3.56 1.39 2.76
N LEU A 56 2.70 1.54 3.76
CA LEU A 56 1.95 0.46 4.38
C LEU A 56 0.62 0.98 4.96
N ALA A 57 -0.45 0.21 4.82
CA ALA A 57 -1.70 0.42 5.54
C ALA A 57 -1.78 -0.49 6.77
N ALA A 58 -2.41 -0.03 7.86
CA ALA A 58 -2.48 -0.78 9.12
C ALA A 58 -3.13 -2.16 8.98
N VAL A 59 -4.06 -2.35 8.05
CA VAL A 59 -4.64 -3.66 7.77
C VAL A 59 -3.61 -4.69 7.34
N GLN A 60 -2.50 -4.27 6.75
CA GLN A 60 -1.42 -5.18 6.33
C GLN A 60 -0.60 -5.73 7.51
N ILE A 61 -0.73 -5.16 8.70
CA ILE A 61 -0.26 -5.75 9.95
C ILE A 61 -1.43 -6.27 10.81
N ASN A 62 -2.53 -6.63 10.15
CA ASN A 62 -3.74 -7.17 10.76
C ASN A 62 -4.42 -6.23 11.78
N VAL A 63 -4.29 -4.92 11.60
CA VAL A 63 -4.94 -3.89 12.43
C VAL A 63 -5.97 -3.14 11.59
N LEU A 64 -7.25 -3.28 11.91
CA LEU A 64 -8.37 -2.77 11.12
C LEU A 64 -8.69 -1.29 11.45
N TYR A 65 -7.67 -0.43 11.46
CA TYR A 65 -7.82 1.02 11.53
C TYR A 65 -7.41 1.70 10.23
N ARG A 66 -8.05 2.83 9.92
CA ARG A 66 -7.69 3.66 8.75
C ARG A 66 -6.43 4.47 9.06
N ILE A 67 -5.29 3.81 8.98
CA ILE A 67 -3.96 4.40 9.17
C ILE A 67 -3.11 3.99 7.97
N VAL A 68 -2.38 4.94 7.42
CA VAL A 68 -1.46 4.74 6.31
C VAL A 68 -0.16 5.47 6.65
N ILE A 69 0.97 4.81 6.41
CA ILE A 69 2.28 5.44 6.42
C ILE A 69 2.83 5.49 5.00
N ILE A 70 3.50 6.59 4.66
CA ILE A 70 4.16 6.75 3.36
C ILE A 70 5.56 7.30 3.62
N ARG A 71 6.58 6.73 3.00
CA ARG A 71 7.96 7.19 3.10
C ARG A 71 8.04 8.68 2.72
N HIS A 72 8.69 9.46 3.56
CA HIS A 72 8.79 10.91 3.39
C HIS A 72 9.52 11.29 2.09
N ASN A 73 10.61 10.61 1.80
CA ASN A 73 11.33 10.76 0.54
C ASN A 73 11.25 9.45 -0.28
N LEU A 74 10.39 9.45 -1.30
CA LEU A 74 10.09 8.29 -2.13
C LEU A 74 11.27 7.86 -3.04
N GLU A 75 12.31 8.70 -3.18
CA GLU A 75 13.46 8.46 -4.04
C GLU A 75 14.72 8.07 -3.25
N ASN A 76 14.71 8.24 -1.92
CA ASN A 76 15.87 8.00 -1.08
C ASN A 76 15.64 6.85 -0.11
N LYS A 77 16.20 5.68 -0.41
CA LYS A 77 16.15 4.47 0.44
C LYS A 77 16.76 4.68 1.83
N GLU A 78 17.73 5.58 1.97
CA GLU A 78 18.38 5.88 3.25
C GLU A 78 17.53 6.77 4.17
N ASP A 79 16.55 7.48 3.62
CA ASP A 79 15.59 8.23 4.43
C ASP A 79 14.53 7.30 5.00
N LYS A 80 14.66 6.97 6.27
CA LYS A 80 13.75 6.07 6.99
C LYS A 80 12.57 6.78 7.66
N ARG A 81 12.36 8.06 7.36
CA ARG A 81 11.20 8.81 7.86
C ARG A 81 9.95 8.47 7.06
N PHE A 82 8.83 8.47 7.75
CA PHE A 82 7.51 8.27 7.16
C PHE A 82 6.56 9.40 7.57
N ASP A 83 5.71 9.78 6.65
CA ASP A 83 4.55 10.64 6.90
C ASP A 83 3.36 9.76 7.27
N TYR A 84 2.51 10.23 8.16
CA TYR A 84 1.38 9.48 8.71
C TYR A 84 0.06 10.12 8.30
N PHE A 85 -0.86 9.28 7.85
CA PHE A 85 -2.19 9.68 7.42
C PHE A 85 -3.24 8.87 8.18
N ILE A 86 -3.88 9.50 9.16
CA ILE A 86 -4.94 8.89 9.97
C ILE A 86 -6.29 9.28 9.39
N ASN A 87 -7.17 8.31 9.22
CA ASN A 87 -8.46 8.47 8.56
C ASN A 87 -8.37 9.08 7.14
N PRO A 88 -7.43 8.65 6.29
CA PRO A 88 -7.28 9.22 4.98
C PRO A 88 -8.50 8.96 4.10
N GLU A 89 -8.85 9.97 3.28
CA GLU A 89 -9.97 9.92 2.35
C GLU A 89 -9.66 10.74 1.10
N ILE A 90 -9.83 10.14 -0.07
CA ILE A 90 -9.74 10.86 -1.34
C ILE A 90 -11.02 11.68 -1.51
N THR A 91 -10.86 13.00 -1.57
CA THR A 91 -11.99 13.95 -1.73
C THR A 91 -12.21 14.29 -3.20
N LYS A 92 -11.19 14.19 -4.03
CA LYS A 92 -11.29 14.42 -5.48
C LYS A 92 -10.21 13.64 -6.24
N ARG A 93 -10.59 13.12 -7.41
CA ARG A 93 -9.69 12.55 -8.41
C ARG A 93 -9.69 13.46 -9.63
N GLU A 94 -8.51 13.79 -10.15
CA GLU A 94 -8.31 14.76 -11.23
C GLU A 94 -7.22 14.27 -12.20
N GLY A 95 -7.14 14.92 -13.35
CA GLY A 95 -6.15 14.61 -14.39
C GLY A 95 -6.43 13.33 -15.16
N PRO A 96 -5.52 12.94 -16.06
CA PRO A 96 -5.66 11.73 -16.84
C PRO A 96 -5.52 10.48 -15.95
N ILE A 97 -6.06 9.36 -16.45
CA ILE A 97 -5.77 8.04 -15.90
C ILE A 97 -4.48 7.55 -16.56
N ILE A 98 -3.50 7.15 -15.73
CA ILE A 98 -2.19 6.67 -16.16
C ILE A 98 -2.01 5.25 -15.65
N GLU A 99 -1.70 4.34 -16.55
CA GLU A 99 -1.30 2.98 -16.22
C GLU A 99 0.18 2.94 -15.86
N ASP A 100 0.51 2.36 -14.71
CA ASP A 100 1.88 2.15 -14.28
C ASP A 100 1.95 0.99 -13.27
N PHE A 101 3.14 0.50 -13.00
CA PHE A 101 3.35 -0.66 -12.16
C PHE A 101 3.09 -0.38 -10.68
N GLU A 102 2.40 -1.33 -10.04
CA GLU A 102 2.21 -1.41 -8.59
C GLU A 102 2.60 -2.80 -8.10
N GLY A 103 3.31 -2.85 -6.99
CA GLY A 103 3.52 -4.02 -6.15
C GLY A 103 2.89 -3.79 -4.79
N CYS A 104 2.79 -4.82 -3.98
CA CYS A 104 2.23 -4.74 -2.63
C CYS A 104 2.98 -5.68 -1.68
N LEU A 105 3.31 -5.22 -0.48
CA LEU A 105 3.98 -6.04 0.53
C LEU A 105 3.16 -7.28 0.92
N SER A 106 1.84 -7.20 0.76
CA SER A 106 0.89 -8.28 1.05
C SER A 106 0.63 -9.21 -0.14
N ILE A 107 1.18 -8.94 -1.33
CA ILE A 107 1.03 -9.77 -2.53
C ILE A 107 2.43 -10.08 -3.07
N LYS A 108 2.93 -11.24 -2.68
CA LYS A 108 4.32 -11.60 -2.91
C LYS A 108 4.62 -11.80 -4.39
N ASP A 109 5.69 -11.13 -4.87
CA ASP A 109 6.33 -11.32 -6.18
C ASP A 109 5.40 -11.10 -7.39
N VAL A 110 4.20 -10.55 -7.18
CA VAL A 110 3.26 -10.16 -8.25
C VAL A 110 3.17 -8.64 -8.33
N TYR A 111 3.23 -8.13 -9.53
CA TYR A 111 3.08 -6.73 -9.89
C TYR A 111 1.95 -6.56 -10.88
N GLY A 112 1.34 -5.39 -10.89
CA GLY A 112 0.27 -5.08 -11.82
C GLY A 112 0.47 -3.75 -12.51
N LYS A 113 0.10 -3.67 -13.79
CA LYS A 113 0.00 -2.41 -14.51
C LYS A 113 -1.37 -1.82 -14.28
N VAL A 114 -1.47 -0.88 -13.31
CA VAL A 114 -2.71 -0.42 -12.71
C VAL A 114 -3.10 0.97 -13.19
N PRO A 115 -4.34 1.18 -13.68
CA PRO A 115 -4.83 2.51 -14.04
C PRO A 115 -5.15 3.33 -12.78
N ARG A 116 -4.54 4.52 -12.64
CA ARG A 116 -4.78 5.46 -11.54
C ARG A 116 -4.95 6.88 -12.05
N HIS A 117 -5.71 7.68 -11.33
CA HIS A 117 -5.75 9.12 -11.57
C HIS A 117 -4.39 9.75 -11.26
N HIS A 118 -3.89 10.58 -12.18
CA HIS A 118 -2.60 11.25 -12.03
C HIS A 118 -2.55 12.21 -10.84
N LYS A 119 -3.72 12.73 -10.43
CA LYS A 119 -3.83 13.72 -9.36
C LYS A 119 -4.99 13.39 -8.42
N VAL A 120 -4.75 13.49 -7.11
CA VAL A 120 -5.77 13.32 -6.08
C VAL A 120 -5.69 14.42 -5.03
N LYS A 121 -6.86 14.74 -4.44
CA LYS A 121 -6.94 15.55 -3.22
C LYS A 121 -7.34 14.64 -2.08
N VAL A 122 -6.58 14.69 -1.00
CA VAL A 122 -6.75 13.85 0.18
C VAL A 122 -6.94 14.72 1.41
N LYS A 123 -7.86 14.33 2.28
CA LYS A 123 -7.96 14.81 3.67
C LYS A 123 -7.60 13.67 4.61
N ALA A 124 -6.92 14.00 5.71
CA ALA A 124 -6.55 13.07 6.76
C ALA A 124 -6.37 13.82 8.09
N LEU A 125 -5.95 13.11 9.13
CA LEU A 125 -5.36 13.69 10.33
C LEU A 125 -3.89 13.31 10.37
N ASP A 126 -3.04 14.19 10.90
CA ASP A 126 -1.66 13.84 11.26
C ASP A 126 -1.61 13.08 12.60
N ALA A 127 -0.40 12.72 13.07
CA ALA A 127 -0.21 12.00 14.33
C ALA A 127 -0.64 12.80 15.57
N SER A 128 -0.77 14.12 15.49
CA SER A 128 -1.28 14.98 16.56
C SER A 128 -2.81 15.10 16.56
N GLY A 129 -3.49 14.55 15.54
CA GLY A 129 -4.92 14.71 15.32
C GLY A 129 -5.30 16.00 14.59
N THR A 130 -4.31 16.75 14.10
CA THR A 130 -4.55 17.96 13.33
C THR A 130 -5.04 17.62 11.93
N PRO A 131 -6.14 18.22 11.46
CA PRO A 131 -6.61 17.98 10.09
C PRO A 131 -5.62 18.50 9.04
N ILE A 132 -5.28 17.62 8.11
CA ILE A 132 -4.43 17.95 6.96
C ILE A 132 -5.19 17.76 5.65
N ARG A 133 -4.83 18.56 4.66
CA ARG A 133 -5.30 18.43 3.27
C ARG A 133 -4.11 18.56 2.34
N LEU A 134 -3.97 17.63 1.44
CA LEU A 134 -2.92 17.66 0.46
C LEU A 134 -3.47 17.41 -0.94
N THR A 135 -2.75 17.94 -1.92
CA THR A 135 -2.92 17.59 -3.33
C THR A 135 -1.66 16.85 -3.76
N ALA A 136 -1.82 15.63 -4.24
CA ALA A 136 -0.73 14.80 -4.71
C ALA A 136 -0.86 14.56 -6.22
N GLU A 137 0.28 14.46 -6.90
CA GLU A 137 0.38 14.19 -8.33
C GLU A 137 1.39 13.05 -8.58
N GLY A 138 1.30 12.40 -9.75
CA GLY A 138 2.24 11.37 -10.19
C GLY A 138 2.32 10.19 -9.24
N PHE A 139 3.54 9.80 -8.87
CA PHE A 139 3.78 8.60 -8.05
C PHE A 139 3.17 8.71 -6.65
N LEU A 140 3.27 9.86 -5.98
CA LEU A 140 2.63 10.04 -4.67
C LEU A 140 1.09 9.90 -4.76
N ALA A 141 0.47 10.39 -5.84
CA ALA A 141 -0.96 10.20 -6.04
C ALA A 141 -1.34 8.72 -6.22
N ARG A 142 -0.49 7.93 -6.88
CA ARG A 142 -0.63 6.48 -7.04
C ARG A 142 -0.54 5.78 -5.70
N VAL A 143 0.50 6.06 -4.91
CA VAL A 143 0.71 5.47 -3.58
C VAL A 143 -0.48 5.76 -2.67
N LEU A 144 -0.95 7.01 -2.60
CA LEU A 144 -2.11 7.37 -1.79
C LEU A 144 -3.40 6.63 -2.21
N GLN A 145 -3.62 6.44 -3.51
CA GLN A 145 -4.75 5.65 -3.99
C GLN A 145 -4.63 4.20 -3.58
N HIS A 146 -3.45 3.60 -3.71
CA HIS A 146 -3.17 2.23 -3.33
C HIS A 146 -3.42 1.99 -1.82
N GLU A 147 -2.84 2.83 -0.97
CA GLU A 147 -2.95 2.68 0.48
C GLU A 147 -4.36 2.97 1.02
N ILE A 148 -5.07 3.93 0.42
CA ILE A 148 -6.46 4.21 0.79
C ILE A 148 -7.38 3.07 0.35
N ASP A 149 -7.11 2.42 -0.78
CA ASP A 149 -7.82 1.22 -1.20
C ASP A 149 -7.70 0.10 -0.15
N HIS A 150 -6.51 -0.16 0.39
CA HIS A 150 -6.32 -1.09 1.49
C HIS A 150 -7.25 -0.82 2.67
N THR A 151 -7.43 0.45 3.05
CA THR A 151 -8.35 0.83 4.15
C THR A 151 -9.84 0.57 3.82
N ASN A 152 -10.15 0.33 2.56
CA ASN A 152 -11.49 -0.01 2.07
C ASN A 152 -11.68 -1.51 1.76
N GLY A 153 -10.65 -2.34 2.02
CA GLY A 153 -10.64 -3.77 1.70
C GLY A 153 -10.42 -4.06 0.21
N GLN A 154 -9.88 -3.09 -0.52
CA GLN A 154 -9.55 -3.22 -1.95
C GLN A 154 -8.04 -3.38 -2.12
N LEU A 155 -7.64 -4.15 -3.12
CA LEU A 155 -6.26 -4.38 -3.49
C LEU A 155 -6.03 -3.91 -4.94
N TYR A 156 -4.79 -3.59 -5.30
CA TYR A 156 -4.48 -3.13 -6.65
C TYR A 156 -4.91 -4.14 -7.73
N ILE A 157 -4.86 -5.44 -7.43
CA ILE A 157 -5.28 -6.51 -8.33
C ILE A 157 -6.76 -6.45 -8.71
N ASP A 158 -7.60 -5.84 -7.87
CA ASP A 158 -9.03 -5.70 -8.14
C ASP A 158 -9.30 -4.75 -9.33
N HIS A 159 -8.38 -3.79 -9.55
CA HIS A 159 -8.47 -2.85 -10.67
C HIS A 159 -8.08 -3.47 -12.02
N ILE A 160 -7.38 -4.61 -12.00
CA ILE A 160 -6.83 -5.26 -13.21
C ILE A 160 -7.27 -6.72 -13.37
N LYS A 161 -8.14 -7.22 -12.48
CA LYS A 161 -8.56 -8.64 -12.46
C LYS A 161 -9.14 -9.16 -13.78
N ASP A 162 -9.73 -8.28 -14.59
CA ASP A 162 -10.33 -8.59 -15.88
C ASP A 162 -9.37 -8.34 -17.06
N ASN A 163 -8.10 -7.99 -16.79
CA ASN A 163 -7.05 -7.76 -17.78
C ASN A 163 -5.86 -8.71 -17.55
N PRO A 164 -5.85 -9.89 -18.19
CA PRO A 164 -4.77 -10.88 -18.03
C PRO A 164 -3.37 -10.35 -18.35
N ASP A 165 -3.26 -9.40 -19.27
CA ASP A 165 -1.97 -8.86 -19.74
C ASP A 165 -1.39 -7.80 -18.76
N ALA A 166 -2.13 -7.46 -17.70
CA ALA A 166 -1.70 -6.46 -16.72
C ALA A 166 -0.85 -7.04 -15.58
N PHE A 167 -0.61 -8.36 -15.54
CA PHE A 167 0.10 -9.03 -14.45
C PHE A 167 1.56 -9.35 -14.80
N TYR A 168 2.45 -9.09 -13.85
CA TYR A 168 3.90 -9.24 -13.98
C TYR A 168 4.50 -9.87 -12.73
N LYS A 169 5.68 -10.44 -12.85
CA LYS A 169 6.53 -10.88 -11.73
C LYS A 169 7.86 -10.13 -11.74
N LEU A 170 8.42 -9.93 -10.57
CA LEU A 170 9.78 -9.43 -10.42
C LEU A 170 10.76 -10.61 -10.55
N THR A 171 11.75 -10.49 -11.42
CA THR A 171 12.83 -11.47 -11.57
C THR A 171 13.92 -11.23 -10.52
N ASP A 172 14.82 -12.21 -10.35
CA ASP A 172 16.00 -12.07 -9.49
C ASP A 172 16.96 -10.96 -9.95
N LYS A 173 16.79 -10.47 -11.19
CA LYS A 173 17.56 -9.34 -11.74
C LYS A 173 16.91 -7.98 -11.52
N GLY A 174 15.74 -7.94 -10.86
CA GLY A 174 14.98 -6.71 -10.66
C GLY A 174 14.19 -6.25 -11.89
N GLU A 175 13.97 -7.12 -12.88
CA GLU A 175 13.20 -6.84 -14.09
C GLU A 175 11.77 -7.37 -13.95
N LEU A 176 10.80 -6.67 -14.55
CA LEU A 176 9.40 -7.12 -14.58
C LEU A 176 9.14 -7.92 -15.84
N GLU A 177 8.72 -9.17 -15.69
CA GLU A 177 8.31 -10.06 -16.77
C GLU A 177 6.82 -10.37 -16.70
N ALA A 178 6.14 -10.43 -17.85
CA ALA A 178 4.74 -10.81 -17.92
C ALA A 178 4.51 -12.22 -17.34
N ILE A 179 3.42 -12.39 -16.60
CA ILE A 179 3.01 -13.67 -16.02
C ILE A 179 2.07 -14.38 -16.98
N ASP A 180 2.17 -15.72 -17.06
CA ASP A 180 1.09 -16.55 -17.59
C ASP A 180 -0.09 -16.47 -16.61
N TYR A 181 -1.10 -15.67 -16.96
CA TYR A 181 -2.27 -15.42 -16.13
C TYR A 181 -3.04 -16.70 -15.80
N GLU A 182 -3.28 -17.56 -16.81
CA GLU A 182 -4.05 -18.78 -16.62
C GLU A 182 -3.36 -19.74 -15.64
N ALA A 183 -2.04 -19.91 -15.78
CA ALA A 183 -1.28 -20.82 -14.94
C ALA A 183 -1.01 -20.27 -13.53
N THR A 184 -0.81 -18.93 -13.40
CA THR A 184 -0.28 -18.35 -12.17
C THR A 184 -1.33 -17.62 -11.34
N ILE A 185 -2.23 -16.87 -11.98
CA ILE A 185 -3.16 -15.97 -11.29
C ILE A 185 -4.55 -16.58 -11.15
N LYS A 186 -5.12 -17.03 -12.27
CA LYS A 186 -6.52 -17.48 -12.34
C LYS A 186 -6.85 -18.62 -11.38
N ASN A 187 -5.92 -19.56 -11.20
CA ASN A 187 -6.09 -20.74 -10.32
C ASN A 187 -5.45 -20.52 -8.93
N SER A 188 -4.90 -19.35 -8.67
CA SER A 188 -4.37 -18.97 -7.36
C SER A 188 -5.46 -18.32 -6.49
N ARG A 189 -5.17 -18.17 -5.20
CA ARG A 189 -6.05 -17.41 -4.28
C ARG A 189 -5.71 -15.91 -4.24
N ILE A 190 -5.00 -15.39 -5.23
CA ILE A 190 -4.58 -13.97 -5.27
C ILE A 190 -5.77 -13.05 -5.56
N LEU A 191 -6.75 -13.51 -6.34
CA LEU A 191 -7.90 -12.69 -6.75
C LEU A 191 -9.11 -12.74 -5.79
N TRP A 192 -9.06 -13.54 -4.73
CA TRP A 192 -10.19 -13.77 -3.80
C TRP A 192 -10.04 -13.01 -2.50
#